data_94e0c4d44538bc62efebc23666a50411
#
_entry.id   94e0c4d44538bc62efebc23666a50411
#
_cell.length_a   1.000
_cell.length_b   1.000
_cell.length_c   1.000
_cell.angle_alpha   90.00
_cell.angle_beta   90.00
_cell.angle_gamma   90.00
#
_symmetry.space_group_name_H-M   'P 1'
#
loop_
_entity.id
_entity.type
_entity.pdbx_description
1 polymer ?
#
loop_
_entity_poly.entity_id
_entity_poly.type
_entity_poly.pdbx_seq_one_letter_code
_entity_poly.pdbx_strand_id
1 'polypeptide(L)'
;DKELAYRAFAPANWCPKDNTVLANEQVIDGRCERCDSVVAKRDLNQWFFKITNYADELLDHSKIEWPEKINIMQKNWIGRSEGVEIEFDISEYNLDENSFTTFTTRIDTIYGVTFVVIAPEHPLVEKLTTPEYHEDVMAYVQQARHQTEIERLSTEKEKTGVFTGAYCTNHLTGQRLPILVADYVLVSYGTG
;
A
#
# COMPACT_ATOMS: atom_id res chain seq x y z
N ASP A 1 -30.62 -3.46 -0.26
CA ASP A 1 -31.64 -2.50 -0.71
C ASP A 1 -31.08 -1.09 -0.95
N LYS A 2 -29.91 -0.74 -0.37
CA LYS A 2 -29.28 0.59 -0.57
C LYS A 2 -27.91 0.50 -1.26
N GLU A 3 -27.50 -0.68 -1.68
CA GLU A 3 -26.24 -0.97 -2.36
C GLU A 3 -24.97 -0.46 -1.61
N LEU A 4 -25.09 -0.28 -0.28
CA LEU A 4 -24.03 0.20 0.58
C LEU A 4 -23.05 -0.90 1.05
N ALA A 5 -23.41 -2.17 0.83
CA ALA A 5 -22.57 -3.31 1.16
C ALA A 5 -22.28 -4.13 -0.10
N TYR A 6 -21.07 -4.67 -0.15
CA TYR A 6 -20.62 -5.53 -1.25
C TYR A 6 -19.70 -6.64 -0.71
N ARG A 7 -19.42 -7.64 -1.53
CA ARG A 7 -18.47 -8.69 -1.21
C ARG A 7 -17.24 -8.58 -2.08
N ALA A 8 -16.08 -8.74 -1.47
CA ALA A 8 -14.80 -8.77 -2.17
C ALA A 8 -13.82 -9.71 -1.46
N PHE A 9 -12.86 -10.24 -2.20
CA PHE A 9 -11.72 -10.91 -1.62
C PHE A 9 -10.77 -9.87 -1.03
N ALA A 10 -10.37 -10.10 0.22
CA ALA A 10 -9.38 -9.27 0.90
C ALA A 10 -8.59 -10.11 1.91
N PRO A 11 -7.33 -9.74 2.16
CA PRO A 11 -6.50 -10.43 3.14
C PRO A 11 -7.09 -10.26 4.56
N ALA A 12 -7.23 -11.38 5.26
CA ALA A 12 -7.61 -11.45 6.67
C ALA A 12 -6.54 -12.18 7.46
N ASN A 13 -6.40 -11.83 8.74
CA ASN A 13 -5.56 -12.58 9.65
C ASN A 13 -6.20 -13.96 9.90
N TRP A 14 -5.45 -15.01 9.63
CA TRP A 14 -5.91 -16.40 9.76
C TRP A 14 -5.06 -17.17 10.75
N CYS A 15 -5.71 -17.76 11.75
CA CYS A 15 -5.06 -18.71 12.64
C CYS A 15 -5.18 -20.12 12.03
N PRO A 16 -4.07 -20.76 11.61
CA PRO A 16 -4.13 -22.08 10.99
C PRO A 16 -4.48 -23.19 12.00
N LYS A 17 -4.18 -22.99 13.28
CA LYS A 17 -4.46 -23.98 14.34
C LYS A 17 -5.91 -23.93 14.79
N ASP A 18 -6.45 -22.72 15.05
CA ASP A 18 -7.84 -22.54 15.48
C ASP A 18 -8.81 -22.49 14.29
N ASN A 19 -8.27 -22.47 13.06
CA ASN A 19 -8.99 -22.46 11.80
C ASN A 19 -10.03 -21.34 11.73
N THR A 20 -9.64 -20.12 12.13
CA THR A 20 -10.53 -18.96 12.25
C THR A 20 -9.84 -17.66 11.81
N VAL A 21 -10.67 -16.66 11.45
CA VAL A 21 -10.23 -15.28 11.22
C VAL A 21 -10.01 -14.59 12.57
N LEU A 22 -8.97 -13.79 12.64
CA LEU A 22 -8.62 -12.98 13.81
C LEU A 22 -8.77 -11.49 13.48
N ALA A 23 -9.30 -10.72 14.43
CA ALA A 23 -9.20 -9.28 14.42
C ALA A 23 -7.74 -8.83 14.63
N ASN A 24 -7.40 -7.60 14.28
CA ASN A 24 -6.02 -7.11 14.43
C ASN A 24 -5.55 -7.15 15.89
N GLU A 25 -6.45 -6.85 16.84
CA GLU A 25 -6.18 -6.87 18.28
C GLU A 25 -5.91 -8.28 18.83
N GLN A 26 -6.32 -9.33 18.10
CA GLN A 26 -6.10 -10.72 18.45
C GLN A 26 -4.78 -11.29 17.92
N VAL A 27 -4.02 -10.45 17.22
CA VAL A 27 -2.69 -10.79 16.72
C VAL A 27 -1.65 -10.03 17.53
N ILE A 28 -0.90 -10.76 18.37
CA ILE A 28 0.14 -10.22 19.23
C ILE A 28 1.48 -10.73 18.73
N ASP A 29 2.39 -9.84 18.36
CA ASP A 29 3.71 -10.17 17.80
C ASP A 29 3.65 -11.19 16.64
N GLY A 30 2.65 -11.04 15.74
CA GLY A 30 2.43 -11.96 14.63
C GLY A 30 1.84 -13.33 15.01
N ARG A 31 1.37 -13.49 16.25
CA ARG A 31 0.84 -14.74 16.78
C ARG A 31 -0.59 -14.61 17.25
N CYS A 32 -1.31 -15.72 17.23
CA CYS A 32 -2.68 -15.80 17.72
C CYS A 32 -2.71 -15.67 19.27
N GLU A 33 -3.51 -14.76 19.80
CA GLU A 33 -3.68 -14.54 21.25
C GLU A 33 -4.12 -15.79 22.03
N ARG A 34 -4.79 -16.76 21.34
CA ARG A 34 -5.37 -17.93 21.97
C ARG A 34 -4.44 -19.14 21.99
N CYS A 35 -3.74 -19.39 20.90
CA CYS A 35 -2.99 -20.64 20.73
C CYS A 35 -1.51 -20.43 20.38
N ASP A 36 -1.04 -19.18 20.32
CA ASP A 36 0.34 -18.78 20.07
C ASP A 36 0.93 -19.29 18.72
N SER A 37 0.07 -19.76 17.81
CA SER A 37 0.52 -20.14 16.47
C SER A 37 0.78 -18.89 15.63
N VAL A 38 1.74 -18.98 14.71
CA VAL A 38 2.02 -17.91 13.75
C VAL A 38 0.77 -17.65 12.89
N VAL A 39 0.36 -16.39 12.81
CA VAL A 39 -0.78 -15.94 12.01
C VAL A 39 -0.36 -15.80 10.57
N ALA A 40 -1.18 -16.29 9.64
CA ALA A 40 -1.00 -16.13 8.21
C ALA A 40 -2.02 -15.14 7.64
N LYS A 41 -1.66 -14.43 6.57
CA LYS A 41 -2.66 -13.69 5.78
C LYS A 41 -3.32 -14.67 4.81
N ARG A 42 -4.65 -14.59 4.70
CA ARG A 42 -5.44 -15.40 3.78
C ARG A 42 -6.50 -14.55 3.11
N ASP A 43 -6.57 -14.60 1.78
CA ASP A 43 -7.61 -13.91 1.04
C ASP A 43 -8.94 -14.64 1.20
N LEU A 44 -9.89 -13.94 1.78
CA LEU A 44 -11.23 -14.43 2.04
C LEU A 44 -12.27 -13.50 1.44
N ASN A 45 -13.36 -14.09 0.94
CA ASN A 45 -14.51 -13.33 0.44
C ASN A 45 -15.30 -12.76 1.63
N GLN A 46 -15.18 -11.46 1.86
CA GLN A 46 -15.71 -10.76 3.02
C GLN A 46 -16.76 -9.71 2.61
N TRP A 47 -17.57 -9.31 3.58
CA TRP A 47 -18.48 -8.17 3.43
C TRP A 47 -17.75 -6.86 3.74
N PHE A 48 -17.99 -5.88 2.88
CA PHE A 48 -17.51 -4.51 3.02
C PHE A 48 -18.68 -3.53 2.96
N PHE A 49 -18.54 -2.41 3.69
CA PHE A 49 -19.40 -1.26 3.57
C PHE A 49 -18.72 -0.18 2.73
N LYS A 50 -19.45 0.45 1.82
CA LYS A 50 -18.96 1.57 0.99
C LYS A 50 -18.88 2.86 1.81
N ILE A 51 -18.12 2.86 2.91
CA ILE A 51 -18.01 4.02 3.81
C ILE A 51 -17.37 5.23 3.14
N THR A 52 -16.50 5.02 2.15
CA THR A 52 -15.82 6.07 1.39
C THR A 52 -16.78 6.95 0.57
N ASN A 53 -17.99 6.45 0.25
CA ASN A 53 -19.01 7.25 -0.41
C ASN A 53 -19.46 8.46 0.42
N TYR A 54 -19.21 8.43 1.72
CA TYR A 54 -19.58 9.50 2.67
C TYR A 54 -18.38 10.40 3.04
N ALA A 55 -17.22 10.20 2.44
CA ALA A 55 -16.00 10.92 2.80
C ALA A 55 -16.15 12.44 2.65
N ASP A 56 -16.69 12.91 1.51
CA ASP A 56 -16.89 14.33 1.28
C ASP A 56 -17.99 14.92 2.20
N GLU A 57 -19.07 14.16 2.45
CA GLU A 57 -20.14 14.58 3.37
C GLU A 57 -19.61 14.71 4.81
N LEU A 58 -18.71 13.82 5.23
CA LEU A 58 -18.08 13.85 6.55
C LEU A 58 -17.07 14.99 6.73
N LEU A 59 -16.66 15.65 5.66
CA LEU A 59 -15.81 16.87 5.71
C LEU A 59 -16.63 18.15 5.84
N ASP A 60 -17.94 18.11 5.57
CA ASP A 60 -18.85 19.24 5.73
C ASP A 60 -19.35 19.31 7.18
N HIS A 61 -18.74 20.17 7.99
CA HIS A 61 -19.12 20.40 9.37
C HIS A 61 -20.11 21.56 9.54
N SER A 62 -20.69 22.10 8.46
CA SER A 62 -21.59 23.26 8.49
C SER A 62 -22.85 23.06 9.34
N LYS A 63 -23.27 21.80 9.54
CA LYS A 63 -24.47 21.42 10.30
C LYS A 63 -24.18 20.98 11.73
N ILE A 64 -22.90 20.97 12.15
CA ILE A 64 -22.47 20.45 13.46
C ILE A 64 -21.54 21.45 14.12
N GLU A 65 -21.89 21.84 15.34
CA GLU A 65 -21.05 22.74 16.13
C GLU A 65 -20.03 21.93 16.96
N TRP A 66 -18.94 21.52 16.31
CA TRP A 66 -17.85 20.79 16.93
C TRP A 66 -16.71 21.72 17.34
N PRO A 67 -16.00 21.39 18.46
CA PRO A 67 -14.74 22.04 18.75
C PRO A 67 -13.75 21.88 17.60
N GLU A 68 -12.95 22.92 17.33
CA GLU A 68 -12.00 22.94 16.22
C GLU A 68 -11.05 21.71 16.19
N LYS A 69 -10.61 21.27 17.39
CA LYS A 69 -9.78 20.07 17.53
C LYS A 69 -10.45 18.81 16.90
N ILE A 70 -11.74 18.64 17.10
CA ILE A 70 -12.48 17.48 16.57
C ILE A 70 -12.61 17.61 15.04
N ASN A 71 -12.87 18.81 14.52
CA ASN A 71 -12.90 19.05 13.08
C ASN A 71 -11.56 18.71 12.42
N ILE A 72 -10.45 19.11 13.04
CA ILE A 72 -9.10 18.77 12.54
C ILE A 72 -8.86 17.24 12.58
N MET A 73 -9.23 16.59 13.67
CA MET A 73 -9.09 15.13 13.80
C MET A 73 -9.90 14.39 12.73
N GLN A 74 -11.14 14.81 12.46
CA GLN A 74 -12.01 14.23 11.44
C GLN A 74 -11.41 14.41 10.02
N LYS A 75 -10.96 15.63 9.70
CA LYS A 75 -10.29 15.91 8.42
C LYS A 75 -9.04 15.07 8.23
N ASN A 76 -8.21 14.97 9.26
CA ASN A 76 -6.99 14.16 9.20
C ASN A 76 -7.28 12.66 9.07
N TRP A 77 -8.34 12.17 9.72
CA TRP A 77 -8.77 10.78 9.62
C TRP A 77 -9.25 10.42 8.22
N ILE A 78 -10.04 11.30 7.58
CA ILE A 78 -10.52 11.10 6.20
C ILE A 78 -9.35 11.21 5.21
N GLY A 79 -8.40 12.11 5.48
CA GLY A 79 -7.14 12.20 4.76
C GLY A 79 -7.29 12.53 3.29
N ARG A 80 -8.23 13.44 2.91
CA ARG A 80 -8.36 13.89 1.51
C ARG A 80 -7.03 14.43 1.02
N SER A 81 -6.56 13.85 -0.08
CA SER A 81 -5.29 14.20 -0.72
C SER A 81 -5.56 14.54 -2.18
N GLU A 82 -4.98 15.65 -2.64
CA GLU A 82 -5.03 16.08 -4.03
C GLU A 82 -3.62 16.02 -4.62
N GLY A 83 -3.49 15.42 -5.78
CA GLY A 83 -2.18 15.22 -6.40
C GLY A 83 -2.30 14.86 -7.87
N VAL A 84 -1.20 14.39 -8.42
CA VAL A 84 -1.05 14.02 -9.83
C VAL A 84 -0.54 12.58 -9.93
N GLU A 85 -1.10 11.84 -10.85
CA GLU A 85 -0.53 10.56 -11.28
C GLU A 85 0.56 10.81 -12.31
N ILE A 86 1.71 10.19 -12.11
CA ILE A 86 2.87 10.28 -13.00
C ILE A 86 3.11 8.90 -13.59
N GLU A 87 3.21 8.86 -14.89
CA GLU A 87 3.50 7.64 -15.64
C GLU A 87 5.00 7.47 -15.84
N PHE A 88 5.50 6.25 -15.56
CA PHE A 88 6.86 5.83 -15.78
C PHE A 88 6.91 4.69 -16.81
N ASP A 89 7.73 4.86 -17.84
CA ASP A 89 7.86 3.90 -18.95
C ASP A 89 8.72 2.70 -18.54
N ILE A 90 8.20 1.51 -18.84
CA ILE A 90 8.86 0.21 -18.69
C ILE A 90 8.75 -0.64 -19.96
N SER A 91 8.48 -0.03 -21.09
CA SER A 91 8.28 -0.73 -22.38
C SER A 91 9.49 -1.57 -22.82
N GLU A 92 10.69 -1.26 -22.32
CA GLU A 92 11.91 -2.04 -22.60
C GLU A 92 11.83 -3.50 -22.12
N TYR A 93 10.93 -3.84 -21.18
CA TYR A 93 10.78 -5.20 -20.64
C TYR A 93 9.79 -6.07 -21.41
N ASN A 94 9.08 -5.52 -22.41
CA ASN A 94 8.08 -6.22 -23.22
C ASN A 94 7.04 -6.99 -22.39
N LEU A 95 6.57 -6.36 -21.32
CA LEU A 95 5.46 -6.84 -20.50
C LEU A 95 4.12 -6.48 -21.15
N ASP A 96 3.02 -7.00 -20.58
CA ASP A 96 1.67 -6.61 -21.03
C ASP A 96 1.42 -5.12 -20.80
N GLU A 97 1.97 -4.58 -19.71
CA GLU A 97 1.96 -3.15 -19.38
C GLU A 97 3.27 -2.49 -19.86
N ASN A 98 3.17 -1.40 -20.61
CA ASN A 98 4.32 -0.61 -21.08
C ASN A 98 4.74 0.48 -20.08
N SER A 99 3.91 0.74 -19.08
CA SER A 99 4.14 1.78 -18.08
C SER A 99 3.42 1.43 -16.77
N PHE A 100 3.78 2.11 -15.71
CA PHE A 100 3.03 2.13 -14.46
C PHE A 100 2.94 3.56 -13.93
N THR A 101 1.91 3.83 -13.13
CA THR A 101 1.66 5.15 -12.54
C THR A 101 2.05 5.19 -11.09
N THR A 102 2.52 6.34 -10.63
CA THR A 102 2.68 6.65 -9.21
C THR A 102 1.92 7.92 -8.87
N PHE A 103 1.39 8.00 -7.65
CA PHE A 103 0.69 9.19 -7.18
C PHE A 103 1.63 10.08 -6.37
N THR A 104 1.58 11.40 -6.61
CA THR A 104 2.31 12.38 -5.80
C THR A 104 1.50 13.65 -5.55
N THR A 105 1.62 14.20 -4.34
CA THR A 105 1.13 15.53 -3.99
C THR A 105 2.16 16.63 -4.29
N ARG A 106 3.37 16.26 -4.71
CA ARG A 106 4.52 17.15 -4.92
C ARG A 106 5.10 16.98 -6.32
N ILE A 107 4.28 17.29 -7.34
CA ILE A 107 4.72 17.23 -8.74
C ILE A 107 5.93 18.16 -9.03
N ASP A 108 6.09 19.21 -8.27
CA ASP A 108 7.21 20.14 -8.34
C ASP A 108 8.57 19.47 -8.14
N THR A 109 8.60 18.30 -7.44
CA THR A 109 9.84 17.57 -7.16
C THR A 109 10.23 16.56 -8.25
N ILE A 110 9.43 16.40 -9.32
CA ILE A 110 9.61 15.35 -10.34
C ILE A 110 10.98 15.45 -11.07
N TYR A 111 11.52 16.66 -11.21
CA TYR A 111 12.81 16.86 -11.86
C TYR A 111 14.02 16.44 -10.97
N GLY A 112 13.79 16.25 -9.69
CA GLY A 112 14.80 15.81 -8.72
C GLY A 112 14.65 14.34 -8.31
N VAL A 113 13.78 13.56 -8.95
CA VAL A 113 13.58 12.14 -8.64
C VAL A 113 14.83 11.35 -9.07
N THR A 114 15.32 10.53 -8.15
CA THR A 114 16.52 9.70 -8.35
C THR A 114 16.22 8.21 -8.39
N PHE A 115 15.06 7.78 -7.92
CA PHE A 115 14.58 6.39 -7.96
C PHE A 115 13.06 6.36 -7.85
N VAL A 116 12.45 5.24 -8.23
CA VAL A 116 11.02 4.99 -8.04
C VAL A 116 10.86 3.77 -7.12
N VAL A 117 9.84 3.81 -6.28
CA VAL A 117 9.56 2.75 -5.31
C VAL A 117 8.17 2.19 -5.56
N ILE A 118 8.07 0.86 -5.58
CA ILE A 118 6.81 0.15 -5.65
C ILE A 118 6.57 -0.68 -4.37
N ALA A 119 5.30 -0.91 -4.06
CA ALA A 119 4.91 -1.70 -2.89
C ALA A 119 5.32 -3.18 -3.06
N PRO A 120 5.66 -3.89 -1.96
CA PRO A 120 6.00 -5.32 -2.03
C PRO A 120 4.90 -6.22 -2.62
N GLU A 121 3.65 -5.78 -2.53
CA GLU A 121 2.49 -6.50 -3.06
C GLU A 121 2.16 -6.13 -4.52
N HIS A 122 2.87 -5.17 -5.10
CA HIS A 122 2.58 -4.72 -6.46
C HIS A 122 2.83 -5.82 -7.50
N PRO A 123 1.92 -6.06 -8.47
CA PRO A 123 2.06 -7.15 -9.45
C PRO A 123 3.32 -7.08 -10.31
N LEU A 124 3.87 -5.88 -10.50
CA LEU A 124 5.10 -5.68 -11.28
C LEU A 124 6.37 -6.09 -10.55
N VAL A 125 6.35 -6.31 -9.23
CA VAL A 125 7.56 -6.69 -8.48
C VAL A 125 8.20 -7.95 -9.07
N GLU A 126 7.43 -9.01 -9.21
CA GLU A 126 7.93 -10.28 -9.76
C GLU A 126 8.31 -10.15 -11.24
N LYS A 127 7.52 -9.41 -12.03
CA LYS A 127 7.74 -9.24 -13.47
C LYS A 127 9.00 -8.42 -13.80
N LEU A 128 9.32 -7.40 -13.00
CA LEU A 128 10.44 -6.50 -13.20
C LEU A 128 11.72 -6.95 -12.51
N THR A 129 11.63 -7.83 -11.51
CA THR A 129 12.81 -8.29 -10.79
C THR A 129 13.69 -9.16 -11.68
N THR A 130 14.94 -8.72 -11.88
CA THR A 130 15.91 -9.48 -12.66
C THR A 130 16.38 -10.73 -11.91
N PRO A 131 16.85 -11.79 -12.61
CA PRO A 131 17.28 -13.04 -11.96
C PRO A 131 18.35 -12.85 -10.89
N GLU A 132 19.24 -11.86 -11.06
CA GLU A 132 20.32 -11.55 -10.12
C GLU A 132 19.79 -11.07 -8.75
N TYR A 133 18.68 -10.31 -8.74
CA TYR A 133 18.11 -9.72 -7.52
C TYR A 133 16.90 -10.49 -7.00
N HIS A 134 16.50 -11.56 -7.68
CA HIS A 134 15.25 -12.27 -7.40
C HIS A 134 15.19 -12.83 -5.96
N GLU A 135 16.26 -13.43 -5.47
CA GLU A 135 16.31 -14.02 -4.13
C GLU A 135 16.13 -12.94 -3.05
N ASP A 136 16.88 -11.85 -3.14
CA ASP A 136 16.83 -10.75 -2.19
C ASP A 136 15.49 -10.04 -2.19
N VAL A 137 14.92 -9.78 -3.38
CA VAL A 137 13.61 -9.12 -3.51
C VAL A 137 12.50 -10.02 -2.95
N MET A 138 12.49 -11.31 -3.25
CA MET A 138 11.45 -12.23 -2.73
C MET A 138 11.58 -12.42 -1.21
N ALA A 139 12.77 -12.47 -0.67
CA ALA A 139 12.99 -12.49 0.78
C ALA A 139 12.43 -11.23 1.45
N TYR A 140 12.70 -10.06 0.85
CA TYR A 140 12.19 -8.77 1.34
C TYR A 140 10.64 -8.70 1.27
N VAL A 141 10.03 -9.14 0.16
CA VAL A 141 8.57 -9.22 -0.01
C VAL A 141 7.95 -10.11 1.07
N GLN A 142 8.54 -11.27 1.35
CA GLN A 142 8.06 -12.16 2.41
C GLN A 142 8.14 -11.51 3.79
N GLN A 143 9.23 -10.82 4.09
CA GLN A 143 9.38 -10.08 5.35
C GLN A 143 8.32 -8.98 5.47
N ALA A 144 8.09 -8.19 4.42
CA ALA A 144 7.10 -7.12 4.42
C ALA A 144 5.67 -7.62 4.63
N ARG A 145 5.32 -8.79 4.11
CA ARG A 145 3.99 -9.42 4.30
C ARG A 145 3.67 -9.80 5.74
N HIS A 146 4.68 -9.99 6.57
CA HIS A 146 4.48 -10.29 8.01
C HIS A 146 4.26 -9.04 8.86
N GLN A 147 4.49 -7.84 8.31
CA GLN A 147 4.30 -6.58 9.01
C GLN A 147 2.88 -6.04 8.81
N THR A 148 2.38 -5.36 9.83
CA THR A 148 1.12 -4.60 9.71
C THR A 148 1.37 -3.28 8.98
N GLU A 149 0.32 -2.69 8.40
CA GLU A 149 0.43 -1.35 7.77
C GLU A 149 0.90 -0.29 8.77
N ILE A 150 0.47 -0.38 10.04
CA ILE A 150 0.89 0.55 11.10
C ILE A 150 2.39 0.46 11.35
N GLU A 151 2.95 -0.75 11.43
CA GLU A 151 4.39 -0.95 11.58
C GLU A 151 5.16 -0.44 10.35
N ARG A 152 4.66 -0.65 9.15
CA ARG A 152 5.26 -0.19 7.90
C ARG A 152 5.30 1.33 7.79
N LEU A 153 4.27 2.02 8.29
CA LEU A 153 4.16 3.49 8.27
C LEU A 153 4.81 4.16 9.48
N SER A 154 5.32 3.42 10.46
CA SER A 154 5.96 3.99 11.64
C SER A 154 7.12 4.92 11.25
N THR A 155 7.13 6.12 11.82
CA THR A 155 8.20 7.11 11.63
C THR A 155 9.47 6.78 12.41
N GLU A 156 9.36 5.90 13.40
CA GLU A 156 10.50 5.44 14.22
C GLU A 156 11.31 4.34 13.54
N LYS A 157 10.70 3.67 12.55
CA LYS A 157 11.34 2.60 11.81
C LYS A 157 12.28 3.16 10.74
N GLU A 158 13.48 2.59 10.65
CA GLU A 158 14.39 2.86 9.55
C GLU A 158 13.75 2.48 8.21
N LYS A 159 13.83 3.39 7.24
CA LYS A 159 13.31 3.15 5.89
C LYS A 159 14.28 2.24 5.14
N THR A 160 13.79 1.09 4.73
CA THR A 160 14.57 0.09 3.98
C THR A 160 13.93 -0.16 2.62
N GLY A 161 14.69 -0.77 1.72
CA GLY A 161 14.23 -1.17 0.40
C GLY A 161 15.29 -1.97 -0.33
N VAL A 162 14.86 -2.70 -1.35
CA VAL A 162 15.74 -3.52 -2.19
C VAL A 162 15.60 -3.14 -3.66
N PHE A 163 16.68 -3.22 -4.40
CA PHE A 163 16.69 -2.94 -5.83
C PHE A 163 16.19 -4.15 -6.62
N THR A 164 15.35 -3.90 -7.62
CA THR A 164 14.79 -4.97 -8.47
C THR A 164 15.74 -5.42 -9.59
N GLY A 165 16.81 -4.64 -9.86
CA GLY A 165 17.63 -4.80 -11.06
C GLY A 165 17.04 -4.07 -12.28
N ALA A 166 15.82 -3.58 -12.19
CA ALA A 166 15.13 -2.90 -13.29
C ALA A 166 15.13 -1.38 -13.14
N TYR A 167 14.85 -0.73 -14.26
CA TYR A 167 14.76 0.72 -14.37
C TYR A 167 13.47 1.12 -15.07
N CYS A 168 13.00 2.33 -14.84
CA CYS A 168 11.95 2.98 -15.60
C CYS A 168 12.44 4.31 -16.17
N THR A 169 11.75 4.84 -17.18
CA THR A 169 12.06 6.15 -17.74
C THR A 169 11.04 7.19 -17.29
N ASN A 170 11.53 8.29 -16.74
CA ASN A 170 10.70 9.46 -16.45
C ASN A 170 10.43 10.21 -17.75
N HIS A 171 9.18 10.23 -18.23
CA HIS A 171 8.81 10.89 -19.49
C HIS A 171 9.08 12.40 -19.52
N LEU A 172 9.06 13.07 -18.36
CA LEU A 172 9.28 14.52 -18.29
C LEU A 172 10.75 14.92 -18.41
N THR A 173 11.65 14.06 -17.92
CA THR A 173 13.10 14.36 -17.88
C THR A 173 13.91 13.52 -18.87
N GLY A 174 13.36 12.40 -19.34
CA GLY A 174 14.09 11.38 -20.10
C GLY A 174 15.10 10.58 -19.25
N GLN A 175 15.12 10.78 -17.94
CA GLN A 175 16.06 10.08 -17.06
C GLN A 175 15.62 8.64 -16.82
N ARG A 176 16.59 7.76 -16.79
CA ARG A 176 16.42 6.37 -16.39
C ARG A 176 16.62 6.23 -14.89
N LEU A 177 15.58 5.76 -14.19
CA LEU A 177 15.50 5.70 -12.74
C LEU A 177 15.44 4.24 -12.26
N PRO A 178 16.21 3.84 -11.24
CA PRO A 178 16.12 2.51 -10.68
C PRO A 178 14.79 2.30 -9.97
N ILE A 179 14.24 1.08 -10.09
CA ILE A 179 13.01 0.66 -9.43
C ILE A 179 13.38 -0.14 -8.17
N LEU A 180 12.93 0.34 -7.01
CA LEU A 180 13.11 -0.31 -5.73
C LEU A 180 11.78 -0.85 -5.20
N VAL A 181 11.84 -1.86 -4.36
CA VAL A 181 10.72 -2.35 -3.54
C VAL A 181 10.96 -1.92 -2.11
N ALA A 182 9.97 -1.28 -1.48
CA ALA A 182 10.09 -0.88 -0.08
C ALA A 182 8.77 -1.05 0.68
N ASP A 183 8.90 -1.43 1.95
CA ASP A 183 7.77 -1.79 2.82
C ASP A 183 6.95 -0.58 3.30
N TYR A 184 7.51 0.64 3.23
CA TYR A 184 6.77 1.87 3.58
C TYR A 184 5.84 2.38 2.47
N VAL A 185 5.84 1.75 1.29
CA VAL A 185 4.87 2.01 0.21
C VAL A 185 3.73 1.02 0.32
N LEU A 186 2.49 1.51 0.29
CA LEU A 186 1.29 0.70 0.44
C LEU A 186 0.47 0.70 -0.85
N VAL A 187 0.00 -0.47 -1.27
CA VAL A 187 -0.95 -0.60 -2.40
C VAL A 187 -2.30 0.07 -2.11
N SER A 188 -2.65 0.19 -0.82
CA SER A 188 -3.89 0.84 -0.38
C SER A 188 -3.86 2.36 -0.51
N TYR A 189 -2.70 2.98 -0.77
CA TYR A 189 -2.54 4.43 -0.94
C TYR A 189 -1.91 4.75 -2.29
N GLY A 190 -2.64 5.51 -3.10
CA GLY A 190 -2.22 5.82 -4.46
C GLY A 190 -2.28 4.61 -5.38
N THR A 191 -1.20 4.36 -6.05
CA THR A 191 -1.06 3.25 -7.03
C THR A 191 -0.11 2.13 -6.55
N GLY A 192 0.50 2.29 -5.39
CA GLY A 192 1.38 1.29 -4.76
C GLY A 192 2.85 1.44 -5.06
#